data_2a45650109e65b4cb9fa86301c8666d9
#
_entry.id   2a45650109e65b4cb9fa86301c8666d9
#
_cell.length_a   1.000
_cell.length_b   1.000
_cell.length_c   1.000
_cell.angle_alpha   90.00
_cell.angle_beta   90.00
_cell.angle_gamma   90.00
#
_symmetry.space_group_name_H-M   'P 1'
#
loop_
_entity.id
_entity.type
_entity.pdbx_description
1 polymer ?
#
loop_
_entity_poly.entity_id
_entity_poly.type
_entity_poly.pdbx_seq_one_letter_code
_entity_poly.pdbx_strand_id
1 'polypeptide(L)'
;MSGEIDAPWVRLELTSRPEAARIVRSMASAAGDALAFDPELLADVNTAVTEACNNVILHAYGDGPGPMCVELAVARAGIEVRVRDHGRGIRPAMPEHDGLKVGLALISALADRAEFINVPDGGTEVRLSFRSPVLGRRTPWPGVLDDSDGSTFRAQLHAGLNGDVVLTVSPVALLGPLLGRIGRALAPSAGFSLQRCADVYVLSDVLGAHAERAAESSSISVALGAHDQCLEFELTPLRTGTSARPQGADTLAQLSEEITFTALDGHETLRVSMRDHLRA
;
A
#
# COMPACT_ATOMS: atom_id res chain seq x y z
N MET A 1 -16.06 -25.01 -13.11
CA MET A 1 -15.46 -23.66 -13.30
C MET A 1 -14.51 -23.48 -12.12
N SER A 2 -13.24 -23.82 -12.33
CA SER A 2 -12.19 -23.61 -11.33
C SER A 2 -11.87 -22.13 -11.34
N GLY A 3 -12.29 -21.40 -10.30
CA GLY A 3 -11.89 -20.01 -10.10
C GLY A 3 -10.37 -19.98 -9.94
N GLU A 4 -9.68 -19.44 -10.89
CA GLU A 4 -8.27 -19.09 -10.80
C GLU A 4 -8.16 -18.07 -9.67
N ILE A 5 -7.56 -18.48 -8.55
CA ILE A 5 -7.31 -17.56 -7.43
C ILE A 5 -6.13 -16.70 -7.88
N ASP A 6 -6.38 -15.44 -8.18
CA ASP A 6 -5.34 -14.47 -8.49
C ASP A 6 -4.27 -14.47 -7.39
N ALA A 7 -3.01 -14.42 -7.80
CA ALA A 7 -1.91 -14.38 -6.85
C ALA A 7 -2.05 -13.13 -5.96
N PRO A 8 -1.78 -13.23 -4.63
CA PRO A 8 -1.88 -12.08 -3.74
C PRO A 8 -0.94 -10.95 -4.16
N TRP A 9 -1.46 -9.73 -4.21
CA TRP A 9 -0.66 -8.54 -4.46
C TRP A 9 -1.18 -7.33 -3.68
N VAL A 10 -0.29 -6.40 -3.42
CA VAL A 10 -0.54 -5.15 -2.72
C VAL A 10 0.13 -4.02 -3.48
N ARG A 11 -0.57 -2.92 -3.65
CA ARG A 11 -0.05 -1.69 -4.24
C ARG A 11 -0.30 -0.54 -3.30
N LEU A 12 0.73 0.27 -3.07
CA LEU A 12 0.70 1.45 -2.23
C LEU A 12 1.18 2.65 -3.04
N GLU A 13 0.34 3.65 -3.17
CA GLU A 13 0.67 4.94 -3.79
C GLU A 13 0.69 6.02 -2.72
N LEU A 14 1.75 6.80 -2.67
CA LEU A 14 1.96 7.82 -1.67
C LEU A 14 2.95 8.88 -2.17
N THR A 15 3.06 9.96 -1.41
CA THR A 15 4.06 11.00 -1.68
C THR A 15 5.37 10.65 -0.97
N SER A 16 6.52 10.90 -1.60
CA SER A 16 7.88 10.62 -1.10
C SER A 16 8.32 11.55 0.04
N ARG A 17 7.52 11.61 1.12
CA ARG A 17 7.85 12.34 2.35
C ARG A 17 8.67 11.44 3.29
N PRO A 18 9.35 11.98 4.30
CA PRO A 18 10.15 11.17 5.23
C PRO A 18 9.40 10.03 5.91
N GLU A 19 8.10 10.20 6.19
CA GLU A 19 7.23 9.17 6.77
C GLU A 19 6.88 8.02 5.82
N ALA A 20 7.07 8.20 4.52
CA ALA A 20 6.72 7.20 3.50
C ALA A 20 7.44 5.86 3.72
N ALA A 21 8.73 5.88 4.05
CA ALA A 21 9.50 4.65 4.31
C ALA A 21 8.92 3.84 5.48
N ARG A 22 8.41 4.51 6.53
CA ARG A 22 7.74 3.86 7.66
C ARG A 22 6.41 3.23 7.24
N ILE A 23 5.63 3.92 6.41
CA ILE A 23 4.34 3.43 5.91
C ILE A 23 4.55 2.21 5.02
N VAL A 24 5.50 2.28 4.10
CA VAL A 24 5.86 1.15 3.21
C VAL A 24 6.34 -0.05 4.00
N ARG A 25 7.21 0.14 5.00
CA ARG A 25 7.65 -0.95 5.87
C ARG A 25 6.49 -1.56 6.67
N SER A 26 5.53 -0.75 7.12
CA SER A 26 4.33 -1.23 7.79
C SER A 26 3.47 -2.08 6.86
N MET A 27 3.33 -1.67 5.59
CA MET A 27 2.65 -2.42 4.54
C MET A 27 3.33 -3.76 4.27
N ALA A 28 4.66 -3.76 4.02
CA ALA A 28 5.41 -4.98 3.72
C ALA A 28 5.40 -5.96 4.89
N SER A 29 5.52 -5.47 6.14
CA SER A 29 5.40 -6.31 7.34
C SER A 29 4.00 -6.91 7.49
N ALA A 30 2.94 -6.12 7.26
CA ALA A 30 1.57 -6.62 7.34
C ALA A 30 1.29 -7.67 6.25
N ALA A 31 1.75 -7.43 5.02
CA ALA A 31 1.63 -8.38 3.93
C ALA A 31 2.40 -9.69 4.23
N GLY A 32 3.62 -9.57 4.75
CA GLY A 32 4.43 -10.72 5.13
C GLY A 32 3.79 -11.57 6.23
N ASP A 33 3.24 -10.95 7.25
CA ASP A 33 2.52 -11.66 8.32
C ASP A 33 1.24 -12.34 7.77
N ALA A 34 0.44 -11.64 6.99
CA ALA A 34 -0.80 -12.15 6.41
C ALA A 34 -0.56 -13.30 5.41
N LEU A 35 0.56 -13.28 4.70
CA LEU A 35 0.94 -14.27 3.71
C LEU A 35 1.91 -15.34 4.26
N ALA A 36 2.22 -15.27 5.56
CA ALA A 36 3.10 -16.19 6.28
C ALA A 36 4.50 -16.30 5.64
N PHE A 37 5.15 -15.16 5.40
CA PHE A 37 6.55 -15.12 4.96
C PHE A 37 7.47 -15.66 6.06
N ASP A 38 8.56 -16.28 5.65
CA ASP A 38 9.64 -16.61 6.57
C ASP A 38 10.21 -15.32 7.21
N PRO A 39 10.53 -15.32 8.54
CA PRO A 39 11.01 -14.12 9.21
C PRO A 39 12.31 -13.53 8.62
N GLU A 40 13.24 -14.36 8.13
CA GLU A 40 14.47 -13.87 7.49
C GLU A 40 14.14 -13.21 6.16
N LEU A 41 13.33 -13.87 5.35
CA LEU A 41 12.82 -13.29 4.09
C LEU A 41 12.10 -11.96 4.33
N LEU A 42 11.24 -11.88 5.34
CA LEU A 42 10.53 -10.65 5.68
C LEU A 42 11.49 -9.52 6.11
N ALA A 43 12.55 -9.85 6.85
CA ALA A 43 13.58 -8.88 7.24
C ALA A 43 14.33 -8.35 6.01
N ASP A 44 14.71 -9.23 5.07
CA ASP A 44 15.39 -8.85 3.83
C ASP A 44 14.50 -7.98 2.94
N VAL A 45 13.24 -8.38 2.73
CA VAL A 45 12.24 -7.59 2.00
C VAL A 45 12.07 -6.22 2.62
N ASN A 46 11.83 -6.14 3.94
CA ASN A 46 11.65 -4.87 4.65
C ASN A 46 12.86 -3.94 4.51
N THR A 47 14.06 -4.49 4.62
CA THR A 47 15.30 -3.70 4.52
C THR A 47 15.49 -3.19 3.10
N ALA A 48 15.42 -4.06 2.10
CA ALA A 48 15.64 -3.68 0.71
C ALA A 48 14.60 -2.67 0.20
N VAL A 49 13.31 -2.88 0.55
CA VAL A 49 12.23 -1.95 0.17
C VAL A 49 12.39 -0.60 0.86
N THR A 50 12.77 -0.59 2.15
CA THR A 50 13.02 0.66 2.88
C THR A 50 14.16 1.45 2.23
N GLU A 51 15.25 0.79 1.84
CA GLU A 51 16.36 1.44 1.14
C GLU A 51 15.95 1.96 -0.23
N ALA A 52 15.17 1.19 -0.99
CA ALA A 52 14.65 1.66 -2.28
C ALA A 52 13.76 2.91 -2.12
N CYS A 53 12.89 2.95 -1.10
CA CYS A 53 12.07 4.12 -0.79
C CYS A 53 12.91 5.32 -0.32
N ASN A 54 13.92 5.10 0.51
CA ASN A 54 14.86 6.14 0.94
C ASN A 54 15.58 6.78 -0.25
N ASN A 55 15.97 5.97 -1.25
CA ASN A 55 16.54 6.49 -2.48
C ASN A 55 15.60 7.42 -3.23
N VAL A 56 14.30 7.10 -3.29
CA VAL A 56 13.28 7.98 -3.87
C VAL A 56 13.14 9.26 -3.05
N ILE A 57 12.99 9.14 -1.73
CA ILE A 57 12.79 10.29 -0.82
C ILE A 57 13.95 11.28 -0.92
N LEU A 58 15.19 10.78 -0.96
CA LEU A 58 16.39 11.61 -0.89
C LEU A 58 16.86 12.11 -2.25
N HIS A 59 16.59 11.35 -3.34
CA HIS A 59 17.30 11.58 -4.61
C HIS A 59 16.40 11.77 -5.83
N ALA A 60 15.14 11.28 -5.81
CA ALA A 60 14.31 11.33 -7.01
C ALA A 60 13.84 12.74 -7.36
N TYR A 61 13.46 13.53 -6.36
CA TYR A 61 12.87 14.85 -6.53
C TYR A 61 13.76 15.95 -5.97
N GLY A 62 13.91 17.05 -6.73
CA GLY A 62 14.80 18.16 -6.32
C GLY A 62 14.11 19.24 -5.52
N ASP A 63 12.87 19.53 -5.84
CA ASP A 63 12.13 20.71 -5.37
C ASP A 63 10.97 20.34 -4.45
N GLY A 64 11.11 19.27 -3.69
CA GLY A 64 10.09 18.78 -2.76
C GLY A 64 9.67 17.34 -3.03
N PRO A 65 8.72 16.82 -2.24
CA PRO A 65 8.26 15.44 -2.39
C PRO A 65 7.42 15.23 -3.66
N GLY A 66 7.53 14.07 -4.27
CA GLY A 66 6.78 13.67 -5.45
C GLY A 66 6.13 12.29 -5.32
N PRO A 67 5.38 11.83 -6.32
CA PRO A 67 4.66 10.55 -6.25
C PRO A 67 5.61 9.34 -6.22
N MET A 68 5.29 8.38 -5.38
CA MET A 68 5.97 7.08 -5.27
C MET A 68 4.92 5.97 -5.24
N CYS A 69 5.19 4.89 -5.98
CA CYS A 69 4.38 3.68 -5.99
C CYS A 69 5.23 2.49 -5.55
N VAL A 70 4.69 1.69 -4.64
CA VAL A 70 5.31 0.44 -4.18
C VAL A 70 4.32 -0.70 -4.41
N GLU A 71 4.77 -1.73 -5.11
CA GLU A 71 4.01 -2.94 -5.37
C GLU A 71 4.72 -4.14 -4.75
N LEU A 72 3.98 -5.00 -4.07
CA LEU A 72 4.45 -6.26 -3.54
C LEU A 72 3.52 -7.36 -4.04
N ALA A 73 4.10 -8.42 -4.56
CA ALA A 73 3.34 -9.50 -5.14
C ALA A 73 3.98 -10.86 -4.86
N VAL A 74 3.14 -11.87 -4.62
CA VAL A 74 3.58 -13.25 -4.45
C VAL A 74 3.67 -13.90 -5.82
N ALA A 75 4.90 -14.19 -6.25
CA ALA A 75 5.18 -14.89 -7.49
C ALA A 75 5.35 -16.40 -7.26
N ARG A 76 5.39 -17.16 -8.35
CA ARG A 76 5.56 -18.63 -8.30
C ARG A 76 6.86 -19.06 -7.61
N ALA A 77 7.92 -18.26 -7.68
CA ALA A 77 9.23 -18.56 -7.14
C ALA A 77 9.53 -17.83 -5.82
N GLY A 78 8.64 -16.94 -5.36
CA GLY A 78 8.87 -16.12 -4.18
C GLY A 78 8.08 -14.82 -4.19
N ILE A 79 8.73 -13.72 -3.89
CA ILE A 79 8.14 -12.40 -3.77
C ILE A 79 8.79 -11.47 -4.79
N GLU A 80 8.00 -10.67 -5.45
CA GLU A 80 8.47 -9.55 -6.27
C GLU A 80 8.03 -8.24 -5.62
N VAL A 81 8.95 -7.28 -5.58
CA VAL A 81 8.68 -5.92 -5.12
C VAL A 81 9.13 -4.94 -6.19
N ARG A 82 8.32 -3.91 -6.44
CA ARG A 82 8.64 -2.81 -7.32
C ARG A 82 8.48 -1.50 -6.57
N VAL A 83 9.47 -0.63 -6.69
CA VAL A 83 9.41 0.74 -6.21
C VAL A 83 9.62 1.66 -7.39
N ARG A 84 8.64 2.50 -7.68
CA ARG A 84 8.65 3.41 -8.83
C ARG A 84 8.46 4.86 -8.39
N ASP A 85 9.23 5.74 -8.99
CA ASP A 85 9.10 7.19 -8.90
C ASP A 85 8.94 7.81 -10.30
N HIS A 86 8.59 9.09 -10.34
CA HIS A 86 8.51 9.91 -11.55
C HIS A 86 9.51 11.08 -11.48
N GLY A 87 10.61 10.91 -10.76
CA GLY A 87 11.64 11.92 -10.56
C GLY A 87 12.63 12.01 -11.70
N ARG A 88 13.86 12.40 -11.37
CA ARG A 88 14.93 12.68 -12.33
C ARG A 88 15.57 11.44 -12.97
N GLY A 89 15.19 10.25 -12.51
CA GLY A 89 15.84 9.00 -12.90
C GLY A 89 17.23 8.82 -12.25
N ILE A 90 17.81 7.62 -12.44
CA ILE A 90 19.17 7.32 -12.00
C ILE A 90 20.14 8.01 -12.96
N ARG A 91 20.93 8.94 -12.43
CA ARG A 91 22.01 9.57 -13.17
C ARG A 91 23.30 8.79 -12.97
N PRO A 92 24.18 8.70 -13.99
CA PRO A 92 25.53 8.20 -13.80
C PRO A 92 26.19 8.97 -12.64
N ALA A 93 26.74 8.23 -11.69
CA ALA A 93 27.20 8.78 -10.42
C ALA A 93 28.14 9.95 -10.58
N MET A 94 27.74 11.13 -10.10
CA MET A 94 28.71 12.14 -9.69
C MET A 94 29.45 11.61 -8.45
N PRO A 95 30.76 11.89 -8.29
CA PRO A 95 31.60 11.29 -7.24
C PRO A 95 31.17 11.58 -5.78
N GLU A 96 30.24 12.51 -5.56
CA GLU A 96 29.96 13.11 -4.26
C GLU A 96 28.81 12.44 -3.46
N HIS A 97 28.21 11.33 -3.96
CA HIS A 97 27.07 10.70 -3.27
C HIS A 97 27.40 9.27 -2.82
N ASP A 98 28.24 9.13 -1.82
CA ASP A 98 28.61 7.81 -1.25
C ASP A 98 27.41 7.07 -0.62
N GLY A 99 26.42 7.76 -0.09
CA GLY A 99 25.24 7.15 0.52
C GLY A 99 24.37 6.35 -0.47
N LEU A 100 24.20 6.83 -1.70
CA LEU A 100 23.43 6.11 -2.73
C LEU A 100 24.10 4.79 -3.12
N LYS A 101 25.44 4.76 -3.20
CA LYS A 101 26.21 3.55 -3.53
C LYS A 101 26.06 2.47 -2.46
N VAL A 102 26.00 2.85 -1.18
CA VAL A 102 25.84 1.91 -0.07
C VAL A 102 24.43 1.31 -0.08
N GLY A 103 23.39 2.14 -0.29
CA GLY A 103 22.02 1.67 -0.37
C GLY A 103 21.76 0.70 -1.53
N LEU A 104 22.27 1.01 -2.73
CA LEU A 104 22.15 0.13 -3.90
C LEU A 104 22.92 -1.19 -3.70
N ALA A 105 24.11 -1.16 -3.06
CA ALA A 105 24.87 -2.36 -2.73
C ALA A 105 24.12 -3.24 -1.71
N LEU A 106 23.50 -2.63 -0.70
CA LEU A 106 22.70 -3.33 0.30
C LEU A 106 21.47 -4.01 -0.34
N ILE A 107 20.73 -3.29 -1.16
CA ILE A 107 19.60 -3.84 -1.93
C ILE A 107 20.05 -5.07 -2.73
N SER A 108 21.17 -4.94 -3.47
CA SER A 108 21.71 -6.02 -4.31
C SER A 108 22.24 -7.22 -3.50
N ALA A 109 22.60 -7.03 -2.24
CA ALA A 109 23.06 -8.10 -1.35
C ALA A 109 21.90 -8.89 -0.72
N LEU A 110 20.74 -8.25 -0.52
CA LEU A 110 19.59 -8.85 0.15
C LEU A 110 18.64 -9.53 -0.84
N ALA A 111 18.45 -8.97 -2.03
CA ALA A 111 17.59 -9.54 -3.05
C ALA A 111 18.32 -10.59 -3.91
N ASP A 112 17.65 -11.68 -4.28
CA ASP A 112 18.20 -12.64 -5.26
C ASP A 112 18.41 -12.00 -6.64
N ARG A 113 17.59 -11.01 -6.97
CA ARG A 113 17.73 -10.19 -8.18
C ARG A 113 17.28 -8.76 -7.87
N ALA A 114 18.10 -7.80 -8.27
CA ALA A 114 17.77 -6.38 -8.22
C ALA A 114 18.04 -5.74 -9.59
N GLU A 115 17.05 -5.05 -10.13
CA GLU A 115 17.13 -4.33 -11.39
C GLU A 115 16.79 -2.86 -11.13
N PHE A 116 17.59 -1.97 -11.73
CA PHE A 116 17.41 -0.51 -11.62
C PHE A 116 17.18 0.03 -13.03
N ILE A 117 15.98 0.49 -13.30
CA ILE A 117 15.50 0.84 -14.63
C ILE A 117 15.14 2.32 -14.68
N ASN A 118 15.71 3.06 -15.61
CA ASN A 118 15.23 4.39 -15.94
C ASN A 118 13.96 4.26 -16.80
N VAL A 119 12.88 4.90 -16.37
CA VAL A 119 11.60 4.88 -17.07
C VAL A 119 11.63 5.91 -18.21
N PRO A 120 11.19 5.57 -19.43
CA PRO A 120 11.23 6.49 -20.58
C PRO A 120 10.55 7.84 -20.34
N ASP A 121 9.44 7.85 -19.59
CA ASP A 121 8.65 9.05 -19.26
C ASP A 121 9.21 9.81 -18.03
N GLY A 122 10.39 9.44 -17.56
CA GLY A 122 11.06 10.00 -16.37
C GLY A 122 10.86 9.16 -15.12
N GLY A 123 11.85 9.23 -14.22
CA GLY A 123 11.86 8.49 -12.97
C GLY A 123 12.65 7.18 -13.01
N THR A 124 12.53 6.43 -11.92
CA THR A 124 13.22 5.15 -11.73
C THR A 124 12.21 4.08 -11.33
N GLU A 125 12.46 2.86 -11.78
CA GLU A 125 11.84 1.66 -11.26
C GLU A 125 12.90 0.73 -10.71
N VAL A 126 12.77 0.34 -9.44
CA VAL A 126 13.58 -0.68 -8.78
C VAL A 126 12.74 -1.95 -8.70
N ARG A 127 13.22 -3.03 -9.31
CA ARG A 127 12.59 -4.37 -9.26
C ARG A 127 13.44 -5.28 -8.41
N LEU A 128 12.81 -5.90 -7.42
CA LEU A 128 13.45 -6.80 -6.48
C LEU A 128 12.75 -8.15 -6.51
N SER A 129 13.50 -9.24 -6.55
CA SER A 129 12.96 -10.59 -6.46
C SER A 129 13.62 -11.32 -5.30
N PHE A 130 12.80 -11.99 -4.49
CA PHE A 130 13.22 -12.78 -3.34
C PHE A 130 12.65 -14.19 -3.48
N ARG A 131 13.50 -15.20 -3.50
CA ARG A 131 13.08 -16.60 -3.60
C ARG A 131 12.51 -17.10 -2.28
N SER A 132 11.43 -17.87 -2.38
CA SER A 132 10.84 -18.55 -1.24
C SER A 132 10.40 -19.96 -1.62
N PRO A 133 11.07 -21.00 -1.15
CA PRO A 133 10.69 -22.39 -1.44
C PRO A 133 9.32 -22.75 -0.86
N VAL A 134 8.84 -22.04 0.15
CA VAL A 134 7.54 -22.25 0.78
C VAL A 134 6.41 -21.68 -0.07
N LEU A 135 6.62 -20.50 -0.66
CA LEU A 135 5.63 -19.80 -1.49
C LEU A 135 5.52 -20.40 -2.90
N GLY A 136 6.57 -21.02 -3.40
CA GLY A 136 6.66 -21.61 -4.75
C GLY A 136 5.66 -22.74 -5.07
N ARG A 137 4.87 -23.17 -4.10
CA ARG A 137 3.78 -24.15 -4.26
C ARG A 137 2.40 -23.49 -4.46
N ARG A 138 2.31 -22.18 -4.33
CA ARG A 138 1.05 -21.44 -4.45
C ARG A 138 1.07 -20.61 -5.73
N THR A 139 0.15 -20.90 -6.61
CA THR A 139 -0.40 -20.15 -7.76
C THR A 139 0.56 -19.50 -8.79
N PRO A 140 0.28 -19.60 -10.10
CA PRO A 140 0.95 -18.82 -11.13
C PRO A 140 0.64 -17.33 -10.93
N TRP A 141 1.65 -16.48 -11.00
CA TRP A 141 1.53 -15.05 -11.18
C TRP A 141 0.66 -14.78 -12.43
N PRO A 142 -0.41 -13.98 -12.33
CA PRO A 142 -1.00 -13.40 -13.52
C PRO A 142 0.13 -12.58 -14.16
N GLY A 143 0.57 -12.99 -15.34
CA GLY A 143 1.76 -12.48 -15.98
C GLY A 143 1.94 -10.98 -15.76
N VAL A 144 3.20 -10.61 -15.58
CA VAL A 144 3.67 -9.23 -15.54
C VAL A 144 2.53 -8.23 -15.57
N LEU A 145 2.40 -7.37 -14.56
CA LEU A 145 1.62 -6.16 -14.75
C LEU A 145 2.23 -5.51 -15.99
N ASP A 146 1.64 -5.82 -17.16
CA ASP A 146 2.07 -5.30 -18.44
C ASP A 146 1.93 -3.79 -18.33
N ASP A 147 3.00 -3.05 -18.57
CA ASP A 147 3.03 -1.59 -18.43
C ASP A 147 1.91 -0.89 -19.24
N SER A 148 1.32 -1.59 -20.23
CA SER A 148 0.19 -1.12 -21.01
C SER A 148 -1.15 -1.09 -20.24
N ASP A 149 -1.36 -1.99 -19.27
CA ASP A 149 -2.62 -2.06 -18.49
C ASP A 149 -2.53 -1.26 -17.17
N GLY A 150 -1.33 -1.07 -16.62
CA GLY A 150 -1.14 -0.37 -15.35
C GLY A 150 -1.61 1.08 -15.37
N SER A 151 -1.48 1.79 -16.49
CA SER A 151 -1.93 3.19 -16.59
C SER A 151 -3.45 3.30 -16.75
N THR A 152 -4.08 2.37 -17.44
CA THR A 152 -5.53 2.35 -17.68
C THR A 152 -6.28 1.89 -16.42
N PHE A 153 -5.74 0.89 -15.72
CA PHE A 153 -6.27 0.44 -14.42
C PHE A 153 -6.12 1.53 -13.34
N ARG A 154 -5.00 2.29 -13.35
CA ARG A 154 -4.82 3.49 -12.51
C ARG A 154 -5.93 4.51 -12.69
N ALA A 155 -6.24 4.87 -13.93
CA ALA A 155 -7.21 5.92 -14.23
C ALA A 155 -8.65 5.53 -13.85
N GLN A 156 -9.00 4.25 -13.89
CA GLN A 156 -10.35 3.78 -13.61
C GLN A 156 -10.64 3.53 -12.13
N LEU A 157 -9.67 3.04 -11.34
CA LEU A 157 -9.86 2.75 -9.91
C LEU A 157 -9.62 3.98 -9.01
N HIS A 158 -8.78 4.90 -9.43
CA HIS A 158 -8.41 6.08 -8.62
C HIS A 158 -9.10 7.39 -9.03
N ALA A 159 -9.97 7.37 -10.05
CA ALA A 159 -10.74 8.54 -10.44
C ALA A 159 -11.68 8.95 -9.30
N GLY A 160 -11.20 9.83 -8.41
CA GLY A 160 -11.98 10.37 -7.30
C GLY A 160 -11.49 10.03 -5.90
N LEU A 161 -10.56 9.09 -5.71
CA LEU A 161 -9.96 8.84 -4.41
C LEU A 161 -8.96 9.95 -4.04
N ASN A 162 -9.20 10.63 -2.90
CA ASN A 162 -8.33 11.69 -2.37
C ASN A 162 -7.77 11.26 -1.01
N GLY A 163 -6.45 11.11 -0.92
CA GLY A 163 -5.78 10.78 0.32
C GLY A 163 -4.27 10.94 0.22
N ASP A 164 -3.59 10.96 1.37
CA ASP A 164 -2.13 10.96 1.44
C ASP A 164 -1.51 9.64 0.97
N VAL A 165 -2.30 8.56 1.11
CA VAL A 165 -1.93 7.20 0.75
C VAL A 165 -3.12 6.51 0.10
N VAL A 166 -2.88 5.80 -1.01
CA VAL A 166 -3.85 4.90 -1.62
C VAL A 166 -3.31 3.48 -1.59
N LEU A 167 -4.06 2.59 -0.96
CA LEU A 167 -3.77 1.16 -0.84
C LEU A 167 -4.73 0.38 -1.74
N THR A 168 -4.21 -0.46 -2.62
CA THR A 168 -5.00 -1.42 -3.38
C THR A 168 -4.51 -2.83 -3.08
N VAL A 169 -5.44 -3.76 -2.84
CA VAL A 169 -5.11 -5.13 -2.45
C VAL A 169 -5.92 -6.15 -3.23
N SER A 170 -5.34 -7.30 -3.48
CA SER A 170 -6.00 -8.53 -3.92
C SER A 170 -5.30 -9.74 -3.28
N PRO A 171 -6.03 -10.67 -2.67
CA PRO A 171 -7.48 -10.68 -2.43
C PRO A 171 -7.90 -9.65 -1.36
N VAL A 172 -9.19 -9.31 -1.36
CA VAL A 172 -9.78 -8.32 -0.42
C VAL A 172 -9.51 -8.66 1.06
N ALA A 173 -9.35 -9.94 1.40
CA ALA A 173 -9.03 -10.40 2.75
C ALA A 173 -7.70 -9.84 3.31
N LEU A 174 -6.81 -9.33 2.46
CA LEU A 174 -5.59 -8.65 2.91
C LEU A 174 -5.87 -7.25 3.46
N LEU A 175 -7.05 -6.67 3.19
CA LEU A 175 -7.30 -5.27 3.52
C LEU A 175 -7.21 -4.98 5.01
N GLY A 176 -7.95 -5.70 5.86
CA GLY A 176 -8.00 -5.44 7.31
C GLY A 176 -6.60 -5.40 7.96
N PRO A 177 -5.79 -6.47 7.83
CA PRO A 177 -4.44 -6.51 8.38
C PRO A 177 -3.52 -5.38 7.89
N LEU A 178 -3.58 -5.04 6.60
CA LEU A 178 -2.75 -3.99 6.03
C LEU A 178 -3.22 -2.61 6.48
N LEU A 179 -4.54 -2.37 6.40
CA LEU A 179 -5.15 -1.10 6.73
C LEU A 179 -4.86 -0.69 8.18
N GLY A 180 -4.95 -1.64 9.12
CA GLY A 180 -4.65 -1.41 10.53
C GLY A 180 -3.21 -0.95 10.77
N ARG A 181 -2.25 -1.57 10.11
CA ARG A 181 -0.83 -1.17 10.26
C ARG A 181 -0.50 0.14 9.54
N ILE A 182 -1.04 0.36 8.36
CA ILE A 182 -0.84 1.60 7.60
C ILE A 182 -1.53 2.76 8.32
N GLY A 183 -2.78 2.61 8.74
CA GLY A 183 -3.52 3.63 9.47
C GLY A 183 -2.83 4.01 10.76
N ARG A 184 -2.33 3.02 11.54
CA ARG A 184 -1.52 3.29 12.73
C ARG A 184 -0.19 3.99 12.41
N ALA A 185 0.43 3.71 11.27
CA ALA A 185 1.65 4.40 10.86
C ALA A 185 1.36 5.87 10.47
N LEU A 186 0.14 6.16 9.99
CA LEU A 186 -0.32 7.51 9.66
C LEU A 186 -0.84 8.29 10.88
N ALA A 187 -1.43 7.63 11.87
CA ALA A 187 -2.08 8.25 13.02
C ALA A 187 -1.22 9.32 13.76
N PRO A 188 0.11 9.14 13.95
CA PRO A 188 0.96 10.17 14.53
C PRO A 188 1.05 11.46 13.69
N SER A 189 0.94 11.36 12.35
CA SER A 189 0.95 12.54 11.47
C SER A 189 -0.33 13.37 11.64
N ALA A 190 -1.44 12.72 12.02
CA ALA A 190 -2.68 13.40 12.41
C ALA A 190 -2.70 13.84 13.90
N GLY A 191 -1.64 13.56 14.67
CA GLY A 191 -1.57 13.94 16.08
C GLY A 191 -2.38 13.04 17.04
N PHE A 192 -2.69 11.80 16.65
CA PHE A 192 -3.45 10.84 17.46
C PHE A 192 -2.72 10.43 18.72
N SER A 193 -3.46 10.29 19.83
CA SER A 193 -3.00 9.69 21.09
C SER A 193 -2.72 8.18 20.91
N LEU A 194 -1.91 7.62 21.82
CA LEU A 194 -1.62 6.16 21.80
C LEU A 194 -2.88 5.32 21.94
N GLN A 195 -3.86 5.78 22.74
CA GLN A 195 -5.11 5.06 22.92
C GLN A 195 -5.92 5.06 21.61
N ARG A 196 -6.02 6.21 20.96
CA ARG A 196 -6.76 6.33 19.69
C ARG A 196 -6.09 5.56 18.56
N CYS A 197 -4.74 5.44 18.59
CA CYS A 197 -4.00 4.57 17.67
C CYS A 197 -4.40 3.07 17.80
N ALA A 198 -4.83 2.61 18.96
CA ALA A 198 -5.33 1.23 19.13
C ALA A 198 -6.71 1.06 18.48
N ASP A 199 -7.58 2.07 18.55
CA ASP A 199 -8.89 2.07 17.94
C ASP A 199 -8.82 1.97 16.41
N VAL A 200 -7.73 2.46 15.80
CA VAL A 200 -7.48 2.35 14.34
C VAL A 200 -7.45 0.88 13.90
N TYR A 201 -6.91 -0.04 14.70
CA TYR A 201 -6.93 -1.46 14.36
C TYR A 201 -8.35 -2.01 14.34
N VAL A 202 -9.15 -1.69 15.37
CA VAL A 202 -10.54 -2.16 15.48
C VAL A 202 -11.37 -1.63 14.32
N LEU A 203 -11.20 -0.35 13.98
CA LEU A 203 -11.86 0.25 12.83
C LEU A 203 -11.44 -0.44 11.52
N SER A 204 -10.15 -0.70 11.35
CA SER A 204 -9.60 -1.34 10.15
C SER A 204 -10.10 -2.78 9.98
N ASP A 205 -10.24 -3.54 11.06
CA ASP A 205 -10.79 -4.90 11.03
C ASP A 205 -12.27 -4.87 10.59
N VAL A 206 -13.05 -3.91 11.09
CA VAL A 206 -14.45 -3.74 10.71
C VAL A 206 -14.57 -3.33 9.24
N LEU A 207 -13.72 -2.40 8.77
CA LEU A 207 -13.68 -1.98 7.37
C LEU A 207 -13.26 -3.13 6.46
N GLY A 208 -12.26 -3.92 6.85
CA GLY A 208 -11.82 -5.10 6.12
C GLY A 208 -12.93 -6.14 5.99
N ALA A 209 -13.60 -6.47 7.10
CA ALA A 209 -14.70 -7.41 7.09
C ALA A 209 -15.93 -6.90 6.29
N HIS A 210 -16.19 -5.60 6.27
CA HIS A 210 -17.20 -5.01 5.40
C HIS A 210 -16.78 -5.14 3.92
N ALA A 211 -15.53 -4.80 3.60
CA ALA A 211 -14.98 -4.90 2.25
C ALA A 211 -15.08 -6.32 1.68
N GLU A 212 -14.73 -7.36 2.46
CA GLU A 212 -14.83 -8.75 2.02
C GLU A 212 -16.23 -9.16 1.55
N ARG A 213 -17.26 -8.59 2.15
CA ARG A 213 -18.67 -8.86 1.78
C ARG A 213 -19.17 -7.95 0.67
N ALA A 214 -18.67 -6.73 0.63
CA ALA A 214 -19.22 -5.65 -0.18
C ALA A 214 -18.41 -5.37 -1.44
N ALA A 215 -17.14 -5.78 -1.53
CA ALA A 215 -16.30 -5.54 -2.69
C ALA A 215 -16.95 -6.13 -3.96
N GLU A 216 -16.86 -5.38 -5.04
CA GLU A 216 -17.41 -5.77 -6.32
C GLU A 216 -16.59 -6.84 -7.03
N SER A 217 -15.28 -6.84 -6.79
CA SER A 217 -14.30 -7.75 -7.40
C SER A 217 -13.38 -8.40 -6.36
N SER A 218 -12.40 -9.16 -6.82
CA SER A 218 -11.35 -9.75 -5.96
C SER A 218 -10.40 -8.70 -5.36
N SER A 219 -10.42 -7.47 -5.87
CA SER A 219 -9.58 -6.36 -5.41
C SER A 219 -10.40 -5.19 -4.90
N ILE A 220 -9.79 -4.39 -4.03
CA ILE A 220 -10.38 -3.17 -3.48
C ILE A 220 -9.30 -2.11 -3.26
N SER A 221 -9.68 -0.85 -3.39
CA SER A 221 -8.83 0.30 -3.09
C SER A 221 -9.33 1.09 -1.90
N VAL A 222 -8.41 1.59 -1.10
CA VAL A 222 -8.69 2.47 0.03
C VAL A 222 -7.77 3.68 -0.02
N ALA A 223 -8.34 4.87 -0.03
CA ALA A 223 -7.58 6.09 0.26
C ALA A 223 -7.58 6.37 1.76
N LEU A 224 -6.43 6.79 2.28
CA LEU A 224 -6.24 7.22 3.65
C LEU A 224 -5.73 8.66 3.65
N GLY A 225 -6.39 9.52 4.42
CA GLY A 225 -5.96 10.89 4.72
C GLY A 225 -5.67 11.05 6.21
N ALA A 226 -4.65 11.86 6.54
CA ALA A 226 -4.26 12.13 7.92
C ALA A 226 -4.02 13.63 8.12
N HIS A 227 -4.95 14.33 8.76
CA HIS A 227 -4.89 15.78 8.97
C HIS A 227 -5.68 16.21 10.22
N ASP A 228 -5.29 17.26 10.86
CA ASP A 228 -6.06 17.95 11.91
C ASP A 228 -6.76 17.03 12.94
N GLN A 229 -6.03 16.08 13.52
CA GLN A 229 -6.55 15.07 14.45
C GLN A 229 -7.65 14.19 13.82
N CYS A 230 -7.63 14.03 12.50
CA CYS A 230 -8.57 13.22 11.76
C CYS A 230 -7.82 12.20 10.89
N LEU A 231 -8.32 10.96 10.88
CA LEU A 231 -8.01 9.95 9.89
C LEU A 231 -9.26 9.71 9.05
N GLU A 232 -9.12 9.80 7.76
CA GLU A 232 -10.16 9.49 6.79
C GLU A 232 -9.84 8.22 6.03
N PHE A 233 -10.86 7.41 5.79
CA PHE A 233 -10.80 6.18 5.02
C PHE A 233 -11.88 6.23 3.95
N GLU A 234 -11.51 6.01 2.70
CA GLU A 234 -12.43 5.97 1.58
C GLU A 234 -12.24 4.68 0.79
N LEU A 235 -13.23 3.76 0.85
CA LEU A 235 -13.19 2.43 0.27
C LEU A 235 -14.01 2.37 -1.01
N THR A 236 -13.43 1.83 -2.09
CA THR A 236 -14.10 1.66 -3.40
C THR A 236 -13.39 0.57 -4.23
N PRO A 237 -14.05 -0.08 -5.22
CA PRO A 237 -15.50 -0.08 -5.47
C PRO A 237 -16.24 -1.08 -4.57
N LEU A 238 -17.40 -0.69 -4.08
CA LEU A 238 -18.31 -1.55 -3.34
C LEU A 238 -19.57 -1.79 -4.17
N ARG A 239 -20.21 -2.95 -4.00
CA ARG A 239 -21.48 -3.26 -4.64
C ARG A 239 -22.58 -2.33 -4.13
N THR A 240 -23.44 -1.88 -5.03
CA THR A 240 -24.61 -1.05 -4.68
C THR A 240 -25.54 -1.75 -3.69
N GLY A 241 -26.09 -1.00 -2.75
CA GLY A 241 -27.01 -1.49 -1.71
C GLY A 241 -26.30 -2.02 -0.46
N THR A 242 -24.97 -1.95 -0.39
CA THR A 242 -24.22 -2.39 0.80
C THR A 242 -24.32 -1.41 1.96
N SER A 243 -24.69 -0.15 1.70
CA SER A 243 -24.96 0.90 2.67
C SER A 243 -26.09 0.57 3.63
N ALA A 244 -27.07 -0.25 3.21
CA ALA A 244 -28.27 -0.54 3.99
C ALA A 244 -27.97 -1.31 5.30
N ARG A 245 -26.88 -2.08 5.36
CA ARG A 245 -26.46 -2.84 6.55
C ARG A 245 -24.94 -3.00 6.57
N PRO A 246 -24.16 -1.97 6.94
CA PRO A 246 -22.72 -2.11 7.08
C PRO A 246 -22.42 -3.12 8.19
N GLN A 247 -21.43 -3.99 7.94
CA GLN A 247 -20.96 -4.91 8.98
C GLN A 247 -20.33 -4.09 10.11
N GLY A 248 -20.65 -4.44 11.37
CA GLY A 248 -20.10 -3.72 12.52
C GLY A 248 -20.60 -2.28 12.62
N ALA A 249 -21.81 -1.99 12.14
CA ALA A 249 -22.40 -0.63 12.17
C ALA A 249 -22.29 0.04 13.54
N ASP A 250 -22.53 -0.70 14.63
CA ASP A 250 -22.43 -0.19 15.99
C ASP A 250 -20.99 0.21 16.33
N THR A 251 -20.00 -0.63 15.96
CA THR A 251 -18.59 -0.35 16.18
C THR A 251 -18.11 0.81 15.30
N LEU A 252 -18.54 0.86 14.04
CA LEU A 252 -18.26 2.00 13.16
C LEU A 252 -18.81 3.30 13.78
N ALA A 253 -20.07 3.29 14.23
CA ALA A 253 -20.70 4.46 14.85
C ALA A 253 -20.03 4.88 16.18
N GLN A 254 -19.43 3.96 16.92
CA GLN A 254 -18.69 4.27 18.16
C GLN A 254 -17.29 4.84 17.90
N LEU A 255 -16.62 4.39 16.84
CA LEU A 255 -15.23 4.73 16.56
C LEU A 255 -15.07 5.89 15.58
N SER A 256 -16.11 6.20 14.81
CA SER A 256 -16.09 7.25 13.78
C SER A 256 -17.04 8.40 14.09
N GLU A 257 -16.66 9.58 13.59
CA GLU A 257 -17.46 10.80 13.63
C GLU A 257 -18.50 10.82 12.52
N GLU A 258 -18.10 10.37 11.34
CA GLU A 258 -18.90 10.43 10.14
C GLU A 258 -18.73 9.15 9.33
N ILE A 259 -19.86 8.64 8.84
CA ILE A 259 -19.93 7.50 7.92
C ILE A 259 -20.84 7.91 6.78
N THR A 260 -20.28 7.94 5.57
CA THR A 260 -21.01 8.35 4.36
C THR A 260 -20.88 7.29 3.28
N PHE A 261 -22.00 6.98 2.62
CA PHE A 261 -22.02 6.17 1.41
C PHE A 261 -22.42 7.04 0.23
N THR A 262 -21.62 7.00 -0.82
CA THR A 262 -21.93 7.69 -2.09
C THR A 262 -21.98 6.67 -3.21
N ALA A 263 -22.99 6.77 -4.07
CA ALA A 263 -23.11 5.93 -5.25
C ALA A 263 -22.71 6.75 -6.48
N LEU A 264 -21.78 6.23 -7.27
CA LEU A 264 -21.32 6.84 -8.50
C LEU A 264 -21.00 5.72 -9.52
N ASP A 265 -21.45 5.90 -10.76
CA ASP A 265 -21.14 5.00 -11.90
C ASP A 265 -21.44 3.49 -11.64
N GLY A 266 -22.46 3.21 -10.83
CA GLY A 266 -22.87 1.84 -10.53
C GLY A 266 -22.17 1.18 -9.34
N HIS A 267 -21.26 1.88 -8.67
CA HIS A 267 -20.58 1.43 -7.46
C HIS A 267 -20.94 2.28 -6.25
N GLU A 268 -20.74 1.75 -5.06
CA GLU A 268 -20.75 2.53 -3.82
C GLU A 268 -19.31 2.79 -3.35
N THR A 269 -19.13 3.93 -2.73
CA THR A 269 -17.92 4.33 -2.00
C THR A 269 -18.31 4.59 -0.56
N LEU A 270 -17.61 3.93 0.37
CA LEU A 270 -17.75 4.15 1.81
C LEU A 270 -16.65 5.11 2.27
N ARG A 271 -17.05 6.24 2.86
CA ARG A 271 -16.13 7.15 3.56
C ARG A 271 -16.40 7.08 5.06
N VAL A 272 -15.33 6.96 5.84
CA VAL A 272 -15.36 6.95 7.31
C VAL A 272 -14.31 7.92 7.82
N SER A 273 -14.69 8.81 8.73
CA SER A 273 -13.77 9.69 9.44
C SER A 273 -13.69 9.35 10.93
N MET A 274 -12.47 9.36 11.46
CA MET A 274 -12.17 9.09 12.85
C MET A 274 -11.36 10.25 13.43
N ARG A 275 -11.80 10.83 14.56
CA ARG A 275 -11.10 11.94 15.23
C ARG A 275 -10.56 11.55 16.60
N ASP A 276 -9.49 12.24 17.01
CA ASP A 276 -8.99 12.18 18.37
C ASP A 276 -9.40 13.45 19.14
N HIS A 277 -10.31 13.29 20.10
CA HIS A 277 -10.83 14.41 20.91
C HIS A 277 -10.04 14.66 22.19
N LEU A 278 -8.94 13.91 22.44
CA LEU A 278 -8.25 13.93 23.73
C LEU A 278 -7.25 15.08 23.89
N ARG A 279 -7.31 16.15 23.06
CA ARG A 279 -6.58 17.39 23.28
C ARG A 279 -7.53 18.59 23.17
N ALA A 280 -8.29 18.81 24.24
CA ALA A 280 -8.78 20.15 24.60
C ALA A 280 -7.85 20.73 25.70
#